data_086cfecb1c62f8d8bbc49e7102c321e4
#
_entry.id   086cfecb1c62f8d8bbc49e7102c321e4
#
_cell.length_a   1.000
_cell.length_b   1.000
_cell.length_c   1.000
_cell.angle_alpha   90.00
_cell.angle_beta   90.00
_cell.angle_gamma   90.00
#
_symmetry.space_group_name_H-M   'P 1'
#
loop_
_entity.id
_entity.type
_entity.pdbx_description
1 polymer ?
#
loop_
_entity_poly.entity_id
_entity_poly.type
_entity_poly.pdbx_seq_one_letter_code
_entity_poly.pdbx_strand_id
1 'polypeptide(L)'
;MNITTILFDLDGTLLPMDQEAFTTGYFKSLAKKLAPYGYEPKSLVDAIWAGTAAMVKNDGSCTNEQAFWKKFAAIYGEEKCQSDQGLFEDFYANEFNAARDICGFNPASVETVHKLKECGYRVALATNPIFPHMATENRIRWAGLTPEDFEIYTTYETSTFCKPNPAYYLEVARSLGAAPEECLM
;
A
#
# COMPACT_ATOMS: atom_id res chain seq x y z
N MET A 1 -18.44 6.42 -24.33
CA MET A 1 -17.84 6.47 -23.00
C MET A 1 -16.98 7.70 -22.94
N ASN A 2 -17.14 8.54 -21.94
CA ASN A 2 -16.28 9.69 -21.72
C ASN A 2 -15.42 9.42 -20.49
N ILE A 3 -14.14 9.08 -20.67
CA ILE A 3 -13.22 8.87 -19.55
C ILE A 3 -12.91 10.21 -18.91
N THR A 4 -13.14 10.31 -17.61
CA THR A 4 -12.87 11.50 -16.81
C THR A 4 -11.85 11.26 -15.71
N THR A 5 -11.62 10.00 -15.35
CA THR A 5 -10.82 9.60 -14.19
C THR A 5 -9.79 8.55 -14.57
N ILE A 6 -8.53 8.81 -14.23
CA ILE A 6 -7.41 7.89 -14.46
C ILE A 6 -6.97 7.31 -13.12
N LEU A 7 -6.93 5.99 -13.06
CA LEU A 7 -6.47 5.24 -11.89
C LEU A 7 -5.08 4.69 -12.19
N PHE A 8 -4.09 5.08 -11.39
CA PHE A 8 -2.73 4.54 -11.51
C PHE A 8 -2.47 3.47 -10.47
N ASP A 9 -1.76 2.43 -10.86
CA ASP A 9 -1.03 1.58 -9.94
C ASP A 9 0.31 2.25 -9.56
N LEU A 10 0.92 1.82 -8.45
CA LEU A 10 2.18 2.39 -7.97
C LEU A 10 3.36 1.49 -8.27
N ASP A 11 3.38 0.32 -7.64
CA ASP A 11 4.54 -0.56 -7.57
C ASP A 11 4.74 -1.32 -8.88
N GLY A 12 5.84 -1.04 -9.60
CA GLY A 12 6.09 -1.54 -10.94
C GLY A 12 5.41 -0.74 -12.06
N THR A 13 4.67 0.35 -11.73
CA THR A 13 4.01 1.24 -12.68
C THR A 13 4.58 2.66 -12.58
N LEU A 14 4.12 3.46 -11.62
CA LEU A 14 4.68 4.81 -11.39
C LEU A 14 6.04 4.75 -10.69
N LEU A 15 6.22 3.78 -9.78
CA LEU A 15 7.48 3.51 -9.10
C LEU A 15 8.11 2.25 -9.70
N PRO A 16 9.15 2.35 -10.53
CA PRO A 16 9.87 1.19 -11.01
C PRO A 16 10.46 0.40 -9.85
N MET A 17 10.17 -0.91 -9.77
CA MET A 17 10.77 -1.77 -8.76
C MET A 17 10.82 -3.23 -9.22
N ASP A 18 11.84 -3.93 -8.71
CA ASP A 18 11.86 -5.38 -8.68
C ASP A 18 11.12 -5.84 -7.42
N GLN A 19 9.97 -6.49 -7.60
CA GLN A 19 9.08 -6.91 -6.52
C GLN A 19 9.75 -7.90 -5.55
N GLU A 20 10.60 -8.80 -6.05
CA GLU A 20 11.29 -9.81 -5.24
C GLU A 20 12.39 -9.15 -4.41
N ALA A 21 13.21 -8.30 -5.03
CA ALA A 21 14.26 -7.57 -4.34
C ALA A 21 13.68 -6.63 -3.27
N PHE A 22 12.60 -5.90 -3.61
CA PHE A 22 11.90 -5.03 -2.67
C PHE A 22 11.36 -5.81 -1.47
N THR A 23 10.63 -6.90 -1.70
CA THR A 23 10.04 -7.72 -0.64
C THR A 23 11.11 -8.31 0.27
N THR A 24 12.21 -8.80 -0.31
CA THR A 24 13.35 -9.35 0.44
C THR A 24 14.02 -8.28 1.31
N GLY A 25 14.29 -7.10 0.76
CA GLY A 25 14.89 -5.96 1.47
C GLY A 25 14.00 -5.45 2.59
N TYR A 26 12.72 -5.29 2.31
CA TYR A 26 11.71 -4.88 3.27
C TYR A 26 11.66 -5.85 4.47
N PHE A 27 11.50 -7.14 4.24
CA PHE A 27 11.43 -8.13 5.33
C PHE A 27 12.73 -8.21 6.14
N LYS A 28 13.88 -8.13 5.47
CA LYS A 28 15.18 -8.10 6.15
C LYS A 28 15.29 -6.91 7.11
N SER A 29 14.87 -5.73 6.68
CA SER A 29 14.90 -4.51 7.47
C SER A 29 13.92 -4.58 8.65
N LEU A 30 12.67 -5.03 8.40
CA LEU A 30 11.65 -5.19 9.43
C LEU A 30 12.05 -6.22 10.49
N ALA A 31 12.55 -7.38 10.06
CA ALA A 31 13.03 -8.42 10.99
C ALA A 31 14.19 -7.93 11.85
N LYS A 32 15.13 -7.18 11.28
CA LYS A 32 16.24 -6.56 12.03
C LYS A 32 15.72 -5.58 13.09
N LYS A 33 14.73 -4.75 12.75
CA LYS A 33 14.11 -3.79 13.68
C LYS A 33 13.42 -4.48 14.84
N LEU A 34 12.67 -5.55 14.56
CA LEU A 34 11.77 -6.16 15.54
C LEU A 34 12.41 -7.32 16.33
N ALA A 35 13.56 -7.85 15.90
CA ALA A 35 14.26 -8.93 16.61
C ALA A 35 14.52 -8.65 18.11
N PRO A 36 14.94 -7.42 18.52
CA PRO A 36 15.15 -7.11 19.95
C PRO A 36 13.86 -7.17 20.80
N TYR A 37 12.70 -7.13 20.16
CA TYR A 37 11.38 -7.16 20.81
C TYR A 37 10.74 -8.55 20.79
N GLY A 38 11.55 -9.59 20.54
CA GLY A 38 11.14 -10.98 20.61
C GLY A 38 10.42 -11.51 19.36
N TYR A 39 10.56 -10.84 18.23
CA TYR A 39 10.09 -11.34 16.93
C TYR A 39 11.21 -12.15 16.25
N GLU A 40 11.03 -13.46 16.19
CA GLU A 40 11.93 -14.33 15.44
C GLU A 40 11.74 -14.06 13.94
N PRO A 41 12.82 -13.83 13.16
CA PRO A 41 12.73 -13.34 11.78
C PRO A 41 11.82 -14.17 10.85
N LYS A 42 11.95 -15.50 10.88
CA LYS A 42 11.16 -16.36 10.01
C LYS A 42 9.69 -16.33 10.41
N SER A 43 9.40 -16.47 11.70
CA SER A 43 8.02 -16.44 12.23
C SER A 43 7.35 -15.10 11.99
N LEU A 44 8.10 -13.99 12.06
CA LEU A 44 7.59 -12.66 11.73
C LEU A 44 7.18 -12.58 10.26
N VAL A 45 8.03 -13.01 9.34
CA VAL A 45 7.72 -13.02 7.91
C VAL A 45 6.49 -13.89 7.61
N ASP A 46 6.44 -15.09 8.20
CA ASP A 46 5.29 -16.00 8.06
C ASP A 46 3.98 -15.34 8.58
N ALA A 47 4.05 -14.60 9.69
CA ALA A 47 2.91 -13.88 10.27
C ALA A 47 2.47 -12.69 9.40
N ILE A 48 3.41 -11.93 8.83
CA ILE A 48 3.11 -10.84 7.87
C ILE A 48 2.40 -11.42 6.63
N TRP A 49 2.89 -12.52 6.08
CA TRP A 49 2.22 -13.19 4.95
C TRP A 49 0.83 -13.70 5.31
N ALA A 50 0.65 -14.22 6.52
CA ALA A 50 -0.67 -14.65 7.00
C ALA A 50 -1.65 -13.46 7.13
N GLY A 51 -1.17 -12.32 7.64
CA GLY A 51 -1.94 -11.06 7.69
C GLY A 51 -2.27 -10.53 6.30
N THR A 52 -1.30 -10.54 5.39
CA THR A 52 -1.51 -10.15 3.98
C THR A 52 -2.55 -11.06 3.31
N ALA A 53 -2.48 -12.36 3.53
CA ALA A 53 -3.49 -13.29 3.01
C ALA A 53 -4.88 -13.03 3.60
N ALA A 54 -4.99 -12.57 4.84
CA ALA A 54 -6.27 -12.17 5.44
C ALA A 54 -6.84 -10.91 4.75
N MET A 55 -5.99 -9.92 4.43
CA MET A 55 -6.41 -8.75 3.64
C MET A 55 -6.90 -9.13 2.25
N VAL A 56 -6.16 -9.98 1.54
CA VAL A 56 -6.54 -10.44 0.18
C VAL A 56 -7.85 -11.22 0.19
N LYS A 57 -8.15 -11.92 1.27
CA LYS A 57 -9.40 -12.69 1.45
C LYS A 57 -10.51 -11.90 2.15
N ASN A 58 -10.28 -10.62 2.44
CA ASN A 58 -11.26 -9.78 3.10
C ASN A 58 -12.55 -9.71 2.27
N ASP A 59 -13.68 -9.88 2.93
CA ASP A 59 -15.02 -9.89 2.33
C ASP A 59 -15.70 -8.52 2.35
N GLY A 60 -14.98 -7.49 2.80
CA GLY A 60 -15.48 -6.12 2.91
C GLY A 60 -16.16 -5.81 4.25
N SER A 61 -16.18 -6.74 5.20
CA SER A 61 -16.81 -6.54 6.52
C SER A 61 -15.98 -5.64 7.46
N CYS A 62 -14.72 -5.46 7.17
CA CYS A 62 -13.81 -4.61 7.93
C CYS A 62 -12.72 -4.02 7.02
N THR A 63 -11.91 -3.07 7.52
CA THR A 63 -10.77 -2.58 6.74
C THR A 63 -9.69 -3.64 6.61
N ASN A 64 -8.83 -3.52 5.61
CA ASN A 64 -7.70 -4.41 5.43
C ASN A 64 -6.74 -4.34 6.64
N GLU A 65 -6.57 -3.18 7.22
CA GLU A 65 -5.83 -3.01 8.49
C GLU A 65 -6.40 -3.89 9.59
N GLN A 66 -7.71 -3.83 9.81
CA GLN A 66 -8.38 -4.65 10.83
C GLN A 66 -8.24 -6.14 10.54
N ALA A 67 -8.37 -6.55 9.29
CA ALA A 67 -8.18 -7.94 8.86
C ALA A 67 -6.74 -8.42 9.12
N PHE A 68 -5.75 -7.57 8.81
CA PHE A 68 -4.34 -7.84 9.07
C PHE A 68 -4.06 -8.01 10.56
N TRP A 69 -4.39 -6.99 11.37
CA TRP A 69 -4.08 -7.01 12.80
C TRP A 69 -4.82 -8.09 13.56
N LYS A 70 -6.06 -8.40 13.20
CA LYS A 70 -6.81 -9.54 13.75
C LYS A 70 -6.08 -10.85 13.51
N LYS A 71 -5.55 -11.05 12.29
CA LYS A 71 -4.80 -12.27 11.95
C LYS A 71 -3.44 -12.31 12.64
N PHE A 72 -2.74 -11.19 12.71
CA PHE A 72 -1.43 -11.06 13.36
C PHE A 72 -1.55 -11.28 14.86
N ALA A 73 -2.57 -10.70 15.51
CA ALA A 73 -2.86 -10.88 16.93
C ALA A 73 -3.24 -12.34 17.29
N ALA A 74 -3.88 -13.06 16.38
CA ALA A 74 -4.14 -14.48 16.58
C ALA A 74 -2.85 -15.34 16.65
N ILE A 75 -1.71 -14.82 16.15
CA ILE A 75 -0.40 -15.49 16.16
C ILE A 75 0.43 -15.05 17.37
N TYR A 76 0.50 -13.75 17.65
CA TYR A 76 1.37 -13.17 18.68
C TYR A 76 0.67 -12.79 19.98
N GLY A 77 -0.67 -12.79 20.01
CA GLY A 77 -1.48 -12.33 21.13
C GLY A 77 -1.85 -10.85 21.00
N GLU A 78 -3.08 -10.51 21.44
CA GLU A 78 -3.62 -9.15 21.33
C GLU A 78 -2.81 -8.13 22.16
N GLU A 79 -2.46 -8.49 23.39
CA GLU A 79 -1.71 -7.63 24.30
C GLU A 79 -0.35 -7.23 23.71
N LYS A 80 0.40 -8.21 23.17
CA LYS A 80 1.68 -7.95 22.53
C LYS A 80 1.52 -7.06 21.30
N CYS A 81 0.53 -7.33 20.45
CA CYS A 81 0.30 -6.52 19.25
C CYS A 81 -0.05 -5.07 19.58
N GLN A 82 -0.88 -4.84 20.60
CA GLN A 82 -1.24 -3.50 21.07
C GLN A 82 -0.03 -2.74 21.62
N SER A 83 0.81 -3.42 22.45
CA SER A 83 2.01 -2.80 23.03
C SER A 83 3.05 -2.45 21.98
N ASP A 84 3.16 -3.24 20.90
CA ASP A 84 4.21 -3.16 19.90
C ASP A 84 3.80 -2.40 18.63
N GLN A 85 2.54 -1.96 18.52
CA GLN A 85 2.04 -1.24 17.32
C GLN A 85 2.93 -0.06 16.96
N GLY A 86 3.34 0.75 17.95
CA GLY A 86 4.24 1.87 17.73
C GLY A 86 5.61 1.51 17.17
N LEU A 87 6.08 0.26 17.32
CA LEU A 87 7.33 -0.21 16.73
C LEU A 87 7.20 -0.39 15.21
N PHE A 88 6.02 -0.83 14.75
CA PHE A 88 5.73 -0.94 13.32
C PHE A 88 5.56 0.45 12.69
N GLU A 89 4.88 1.36 13.38
CA GLU A 89 4.75 2.75 12.94
C GLU A 89 6.13 3.43 12.82
N ASP A 90 6.97 3.28 13.85
CA ASP A 90 8.35 3.78 13.86
C ASP A 90 9.19 3.18 12.73
N PHE A 91 9.03 1.89 12.44
CA PHE A 91 9.69 1.24 11.31
C PHE A 91 9.31 1.90 9.98
N TYR A 92 8.02 2.12 9.72
CA TYR A 92 7.56 2.75 8.47
C TYR A 92 7.96 4.22 8.38
N ALA A 93 8.09 4.92 9.51
CA ALA A 93 8.58 6.29 9.53
C ALA A 93 10.08 6.39 9.21
N ASN A 94 10.88 5.41 9.62
CA ASN A 94 12.35 5.48 9.61
C ASN A 94 12.99 4.44 8.70
N GLU A 95 13.12 3.19 9.15
CA GLU A 95 13.95 2.18 8.47
C GLU A 95 13.38 1.72 7.12
N PHE A 96 12.06 1.80 6.94
CA PHE A 96 11.42 1.48 5.66
C PHE A 96 11.96 2.32 4.51
N ASN A 97 12.41 3.54 4.78
CA ASN A 97 12.97 4.43 3.77
C ASN A 97 14.24 3.90 3.09
N ALA A 98 14.96 2.97 3.73
CA ALA A 98 16.10 2.29 3.08
C ALA A 98 15.68 1.43 1.86
N ALA A 99 14.42 1.03 1.78
CA ALA A 99 13.88 0.30 0.62
C ALA A 99 13.82 1.16 -0.65
N ARG A 100 13.92 2.49 -0.53
CA ARG A 100 14.04 3.40 -1.68
C ARG A 100 15.21 3.04 -2.59
N ASP A 101 16.33 2.62 -2.01
CA ASP A 101 17.57 2.33 -2.76
C ASP A 101 17.42 1.07 -3.65
N ILE A 102 16.37 0.26 -3.42
CA ILE A 102 16.02 -0.91 -4.23
C ILE A 102 15.08 -0.53 -5.38
N CYS A 103 14.41 0.62 -5.26
CA CYS A 103 13.48 1.11 -6.27
C CYS A 103 14.21 1.95 -7.33
N GLY A 104 13.65 1.98 -8.53
CA GLY A 104 14.08 2.88 -9.59
C GLY A 104 13.40 4.25 -9.51
N PHE A 105 13.71 5.09 -10.47
CA PHE A 105 13.05 6.37 -10.69
C PHE A 105 12.77 6.55 -12.20
N ASN A 106 11.56 6.96 -12.54
CA ASN A 106 11.19 7.27 -13.93
C ASN A 106 10.56 8.66 -14.00
N PRO A 107 11.25 9.67 -14.59
CA PRO A 107 10.69 11.02 -14.69
C PRO A 107 9.39 11.08 -15.51
N ALA A 108 9.17 10.15 -16.46
CA ALA A 108 7.93 10.08 -17.20
C ALA A 108 6.70 9.78 -16.33
N SER A 109 6.88 9.16 -15.14
CA SER A 109 5.78 8.98 -14.18
C SER A 109 5.23 10.31 -13.70
N VAL A 110 6.12 11.23 -13.31
CA VAL A 110 5.76 12.59 -12.84
C VAL A 110 5.14 13.39 -13.99
N GLU A 111 5.79 13.40 -15.14
CA GLU A 111 5.32 14.12 -16.34
C GLU A 111 3.92 13.65 -16.77
N THR A 112 3.67 12.33 -16.76
CA THR A 112 2.38 11.76 -17.17
C THR A 112 1.26 12.14 -16.20
N VAL A 113 1.49 12.03 -14.88
CA VAL A 113 0.50 12.40 -13.87
C VAL A 113 0.14 13.88 -14.00
N HIS A 114 1.14 14.77 -14.08
CA HIS A 114 0.89 16.20 -14.17
C HIS A 114 0.20 16.57 -15.51
N LYS A 115 0.63 15.97 -16.62
CA LYS A 115 0.02 16.20 -17.94
C LYS A 115 -1.46 15.82 -17.98
N LEU A 116 -1.85 14.70 -17.35
CA LEU A 116 -3.24 14.29 -17.30
C LEU A 116 -4.08 15.26 -16.45
N LYS A 117 -3.54 15.74 -15.33
CA LYS A 117 -4.19 16.78 -14.51
C LYS A 117 -4.37 18.10 -15.29
N GLU A 118 -3.33 18.53 -16.04
CA GLU A 118 -3.42 19.71 -16.95
C GLU A 118 -4.47 19.53 -18.06
N CYS A 119 -4.67 18.31 -18.54
CA CYS A 119 -5.71 17.98 -19.50
C CYS A 119 -7.12 17.89 -18.89
N GLY A 120 -7.25 18.11 -17.58
CA GLY A 120 -8.53 18.12 -16.87
C GLY A 120 -9.02 16.76 -16.38
N TYR A 121 -8.19 15.72 -16.45
CA TYR A 121 -8.52 14.41 -15.86
C TYR A 121 -8.38 14.44 -14.33
N ARG A 122 -9.28 13.76 -13.66
CA ARG A 122 -9.11 13.37 -12.27
C ARG A 122 -8.10 12.23 -12.18
N VAL A 123 -7.19 12.29 -11.23
CA VAL A 123 -6.14 11.27 -11.09
C VAL A 123 -6.18 10.70 -9.69
N ALA A 124 -6.19 9.38 -9.58
CA ALA A 124 -6.17 8.66 -8.32
C ALA A 124 -5.12 7.54 -8.33
N LEU A 125 -4.59 7.22 -7.15
CA LEU A 125 -3.66 6.11 -6.98
C LEU A 125 -4.41 4.90 -6.44
N ALA A 126 -4.65 3.94 -7.32
CA ALA A 126 -5.31 2.68 -7.02
C ALA A 126 -4.26 1.56 -6.89
N THR A 127 -3.36 1.67 -5.90
CA THR A 127 -2.38 0.62 -5.59
C THR A 127 -3.01 -0.52 -4.77
N ASN A 128 -2.36 -1.69 -4.68
CA ASN A 128 -2.89 -2.77 -3.85
C ASN A 128 -2.81 -2.37 -2.36
N PRO A 129 -3.96 -2.28 -1.65
CA PRO A 129 -4.01 -1.68 -0.31
C PRO A 129 -3.61 -2.68 0.80
N ILE A 130 -2.37 -3.11 0.76
CA ILE A 130 -1.77 -4.06 1.72
C ILE A 130 -0.70 -3.41 2.61
N PHE A 131 -0.48 -2.12 2.46
CA PHE A 131 0.46 -1.33 3.25
C PHE A 131 -0.24 -0.17 3.96
N PRO A 132 0.30 0.28 5.12
CA PRO A 132 -0.18 1.48 5.81
C PRO A 132 0.04 2.74 4.96
N HIS A 133 -0.75 3.79 5.24
CA HIS A 133 -0.66 5.08 4.55
C HIS A 133 0.76 5.62 4.51
N MET A 134 1.48 5.56 5.62
CA MET A 134 2.87 6.03 5.72
C MET A 134 3.81 5.36 4.72
N ALA A 135 3.69 4.03 4.56
CA ALA A 135 4.48 3.28 3.57
C ALA A 135 4.07 3.62 2.13
N THR A 136 2.78 3.85 1.90
CA THR A 136 2.26 4.23 0.59
C THR A 136 2.72 5.64 0.21
N GLU A 137 2.62 6.61 1.12
CA GLU A 137 3.10 7.97 0.90
C GLU A 137 4.60 8.04 0.66
N ASN A 138 5.40 7.26 1.40
CA ASN A 138 6.84 7.19 1.16
C ASN A 138 7.14 6.71 -0.26
N ARG A 139 6.45 5.66 -0.75
CA ARG A 139 6.62 5.15 -2.11
C ARG A 139 6.14 6.13 -3.18
N ILE A 140 5.08 6.89 -2.94
CA ILE A 140 4.66 8.01 -3.79
C ILE A 140 5.80 9.03 -3.92
N ARG A 141 6.43 9.41 -2.80
CA ARG A 141 7.56 10.36 -2.80
C ARG A 141 8.81 9.79 -3.49
N TRP A 142 9.04 8.47 -3.40
CA TRP A 142 10.15 7.84 -4.13
C TRP A 142 9.94 7.84 -5.64
N ALA A 143 8.68 7.82 -6.11
CA ALA A 143 8.32 8.00 -7.51
C ALA A 143 8.45 9.46 -7.99
N GLY A 144 8.82 10.41 -7.10
CA GLY A 144 8.93 11.83 -7.41
C GLY A 144 7.60 12.59 -7.40
N LEU A 145 6.55 11.97 -6.88
CA LEU A 145 5.21 12.51 -6.73
C LEU A 145 4.93 12.86 -5.26
N THR A 146 3.79 13.48 -5.01
CA THR A 146 3.28 13.75 -3.68
C THR A 146 1.86 13.17 -3.51
N PRO A 147 1.40 12.90 -2.28
CA PRO A 147 0.01 12.47 -2.06
C PRO A 147 -1.02 13.44 -2.67
N GLU A 148 -0.72 14.74 -2.69
CA GLU A 148 -1.55 15.81 -3.24
C GLU A 148 -1.67 15.78 -4.78
N ASP A 149 -0.85 14.98 -5.44
CA ASP A 149 -0.98 14.74 -6.88
C ASP A 149 -2.20 13.87 -7.22
N PHE A 150 -2.73 13.16 -6.23
CA PHE A 150 -3.85 12.26 -6.37
C PHE A 150 -5.06 12.75 -5.56
N GLU A 151 -6.26 12.60 -6.14
CA GLU A 151 -7.50 12.92 -5.44
C GLU A 151 -7.75 11.98 -4.26
N ILE A 152 -7.43 10.70 -4.45
CA ILE A 152 -7.33 9.68 -3.40
C ILE A 152 -6.15 8.74 -3.69
N TYR A 153 -5.65 8.09 -2.66
CA TYR A 153 -4.75 6.93 -2.77
C TYR A 153 -5.23 5.83 -1.79
N THR A 154 -5.14 4.59 -2.24
CA THR A 154 -5.63 3.43 -1.47
C THR A 154 -4.58 2.94 -0.49
N THR A 155 -5.00 2.66 0.74
CA THR A 155 -4.19 2.12 1.83
C THR A 155 -4.96 1.05 2.59
N TYR A 156 -4.29 0.29 3.45
CA TYR A 156 -4.97 -0.77 4.19
C TYR A 156 -5.97 -0.22 5.23
N GLU A 157 -5.82 1.02 5.68
CA GLU A 157 -6.74 1.69 6.60
C GLU A 157 -8.05 2.10 5.92
N THR A 158 -7.98 2.45 4.64
CA THR A 158 -9.11 3.05 3.90
C THR A 158 -9.83 2.08 2.97
N SER A 159 -9.27 0.89 2.73
CA SER A 159 -9.80 -0.09 1.79
C SER A 159 -10.27 -1.35 2.49
N THR A 160 -11.31 -1.97 1.96
CA THR A 160 -11.89 -3.22 2.47
C THR A 160 -11.65 -4.42 1.54
N PHE A 161 -11.22 -4.16 0.31
CA PHE A 161 -10.87 -5.18 -0.68
C PHE A 161 -9.46 -4.98 -1.22
N CYS A 162 -8.86 -6.06 -1.72
CA CYS A 162 -7.58 -6.04 -2.41
C CYS A 162 -7.73 -6.41 -3.89
N LYS A 163 -6.80 -6.01 -4.72
CA LYS A 163 -6.64 -6.54 -6.07
C LYS A 163 -6.38 -8.06 -6.02
N PRO A 164 -6.86 -8.85 -6.96
CA PRO A 164 -7.61 -8.51 -8.17
C PRO A 164 -9.15 -8.55 -8.00
N ASN A 165 -9.68 -8.47 -6.77
CA ASN A 165 -11.12 -8.52 -6.54
C ASN A 165 -11.83 -7.35 -7.26
N PRO A 166 -12.85 -7.61 -8.11
CA PRO A 166 -13.60 -6.53 -8.76
C PRO A 166 -14.23 -5.52 -7.79
N ALA A 167 -14.59 -5.96 -6.58
CA ALA A 167 -15.15 -5.09 -5.55
C ALA A 167 -14.16 -3.97 -5.13
N TYR A 168 -12.84 -4.21 -5.22
CA TYR A 168 -11.83 -3.20 -5.00
C TYR A 168 -11.98 -2.01 -5.96
N TYR A 169 -12.15 -2.27 -7.26
CA TYR A 169 -12.28 -1.20 -8.26
C TYR A 169 -13.59 -0.43 -8.10
N LEU A 170 -14.68 -1.13 -7.71
CA LEU A 170 -15.95 -0.49 -7.39
C LEU A 170 -15.86 0.38 -6.13
N GLU A 171 -15.10 -0.04 -5.13
CA GLU A 171 -14.82 0.73 -3.93
C GLU A 171 -14.07 2.02 -4.27
N VAL A 172 -13.01 1.93 -5.09
CA VAL A 172 -12.24 3.08 -5.57
C VAL A 172 -13.12 4.06 -6.36
N ALA A 173 -13.88 3.58 -7.33
CA ALA A 173 -14.79 4.41 -8.11
C ALA A 173 -15.84 5.12 -7.22
N ARG A 174 -16.40 4.40 -6.24
CA ARG A 174 -17.36 4.96 -5.27
C ARG A 174 -16.72 6.04 -4.40
N SER A 175 -15.51 5.82 -3.91
CA SER A 175 -14.77 6.80 -3.11
C SER A 175 -14.47 8.08 -3.89
N LEU A 176 -14.33 7.97 -5.20
CA LEU A 176 -14.18 9.11 -6.12
C LEU A 176 -15.51 9.73 -6.52
N GLY A 177 -16.66 9.09 -6.21
CA GLY A 177 -17.96 9.52 -6.75
C GLY A 177 -18.02 9.47 -8.29
N ALA A 178 -17.24 8.54 -8.90
CA ALA A 178 -17.18 8.33 -10.35
C ALA A 178 -17.94 7.06 -10.75
N ALA A 179 -18.53 7.04 -11.93
CA ALA A 179 -19.06 5.82 -12.50
C ALA A 179 -17.89 4.93 -12.99
N PRO A 180 -17.96 3.59 -12.83
CA PRO A 180 -16.90 2.71 -13.30
C PRO A 180 -16.54 2.90 -14.78
N GLU A 181 -17.53 3.22 -15.61
CA GLU A 181 -17.37 3.46 -17.04
C GLU A 181 -16.62 4.76 -17.38
N GLU A 182 -16.47 5.65 -16.41
CA GLU A 182 -15.71 6.90 -16.52
C GLU A 182 -14.24 6.73 -16.08
N CYS A 183 -13.89 5.57 -15.50
CA CYS A 183 -12.58 5.27 -14.99
C CYS A 183 -11.75 4.44 -16.00
N LEU A 184 -10.48 4.79 -16.15
CA LEU A 184 -9.48 4.03 -16.88
C LEU A 184 -8.33 3.67 -15.93
N MET A 185 -7.90 2.40 -15.95
CA MET A 185 -6.74 1.90 -15.22
C MET A 185 -5.70 1.31 -16.17
#